data_efbd46a72eeb9cfa2aa1fd29c82481ff
#
_entry.id   efbd46a72eeb9cfa2aa1fd29c82481ff
#
_cell.length_a   1.000
_cell.length_b   1.000
_cell.length_c   1.000
_cell.angle_alpha   90.00
_cell.angle_beta   90.00
_cell.angle_gamma   90.00
#
_symmetry.space_group_name_H-M   'P 1'
#
loop_
_entity.id
_entity.type
_entity.pdbx_description
1 polymer ?
#
loop_
_entity_poly.entity_id
_entity_poly.type
_entity_poly.pdbx_seq_one_letter_code
_entity_poly.pdbx_strand_id
1 'polypeptide(L)'
;MDSNEQGVEWSVVQSDIGPLLLAATGTGLVNVVFHARPDVRDKALGHIRTRLGAETVQAPGSSRLAEPERQLAAYFAGGLRAFSLDLDWSLTSGFNREVLRELAAGVPYGTVVGYGDLAGRVGQPGAAQAVGAAMGSNPLPVVVPCHRVVESDGGLGGFGGGLETKRQLLALEGVLPQPLF
;
A
#
# COMPACT_ATOMS: atom_id res chain seq x y z
N MET A 1 12.10 -5.39 29.27
CA MET A 1 11.30 -5.25 28.06
C MET A 1 11.54 -3.86 27.55
N ASP A 2 12.25 -3.76 26.47
CA ASP A 2 12.54 -2.47 25.87
C ASP A 2 11.24 -1.83 25.36
N SER A 3 10.95 -0.66 25.89
CA SER A 3 9.79 0.16 25.49
C SER A 3 9.77 0.49 24.00
N ASN A 4 10.79 0.06 23.27
CA ASN A 4 10.98 0.31 21.85
C ASN A 4 10.31 -0.77 20.95
N GLU A 5 9.94 -1.92 21.50
CA GLU A 5 9.32 -2.99 20.70
C GLU A 5 7.83 -2.76 20.42
N GLN A 6 7.16 -1.94 21.23
CA GLN A 6 5.73 -1.67 21.12
C GLN A 6 5.39 -0.39 20.35
N GLY A 7 6.37 0.43 20.02
CA GLY A 7 6.17 1.68 19.29
C GLY A 7 6.10 1.49 17.79
N VAL A 8 5.56 2.51 17.11
CA VAL A 8 5.54 2.60 15.65
C VAL A 8 6.51 3.68 15.23
N GLU A 9 7.48 3.32 14.40
CA GLU A 9 8.42 4.26 13.80
C GLU A 9 7.90 4.68 12.43
N TRP A 10 8.06 5.96 12.09
CA TRP A 10 7.61 6.47 10.81
C TRP A 10 8.61 7.44 10.19
N SER A 11 8.53 7.58 8.87
CA SER A 11 9.27 8.58 8.11
C SER A 11 8.46 9.03 6.91
N VAL A 12 8.88 10.12 6.27
CA VAL A 12 8.34 10.57 5.00
C VAL A 12 9.44 10.51 3.96
N VAL A 13 9.16 9.83 2.84
CA VAL A 13 10.09 9.74 1.71
C VAL A 13 9.50 10.45 0.50
N GLN A 14 10.34 11.03 -0.33
CA GLN A 14 9.91 11.64 -1.58
C GLN A 14 9.88 10.59 -2.68
N SER A 15 8.91 10.72 -3.59
CA SER A 15 8.78 9.83 -4.73
C SER A 15 8.23 10.58 -5.94
N ASP A 16 8.22 9.94 -7.10
CA ASP A 16 7.65 10.51 -8.33
C ASP A 16 6.14 10.77 -8.22
N ILE A 17 5.47 10.13 -7.25
CA ILE A 17 4.04 10.34 -6.98
C ILE A 17 3.80 11.23 -5.76
N GLY A 18 4.81 11.96 -5.31
CA GLY A 18 4.75 12.85 -4.15
C GLY A 18 5.26 12.21 -2.86
N PRO A 19 5.09 12.91 -1.73
CA PRO A 19 5.58 12.41 -0.44
C PRO A 19 4.77 11.22 0.05
N LEU A 20 5.46 10.18 0.54
CA LEU A 20 4.87 8.99 1.13
C LEU A 20 5.26 8.90 2.61
N LEU A 21 4.28 8.70 3.48
CA LEU A 21 4.54 8.32 4.86
C LEU A 21 4.69 6.81 4.93
N LEU A 22 5.75 6.34 5.57
CA LEU A 22 5.97 4.94 5.87
C LEU A 22 5.95 4.76 7.38
N ALA A 23 5.23 3.74 7.87
CA ALA A 23 5.20 3.39 9.29
C ALA A 23 5.47 1.91 9.46
N ALA A 24 6.26 1.57 10.46
CA ALA A 24 6.66 0.19 10.75
C ALA A 24 6.59 -0.10 12.24
N THR A 25 6.16 -1.32 12.54
CA THR A 25 6.21 -1.90 13.89
C THR A 25 7.40 -2.86 14.00
N GLY A 26 7.57 -3.51 15.13
CA GLY A 26 8.57 -4.58 15.27
C GLY A 26 8.29 -5.79 14.39
N THR A 27 7.05 -5.98 13.92
CA THR A 27 6.66 -7.05 13.00
C THR A 27 7.01 -6.73 11.54
N GLY A 28 6.84 -5.48 11.13
CA GLY A 28 7.13 -5.07 9.75
C GLY A 28 6.44 -3.77 9.37
N LEU A 29 6.43 -3.48 8.07
CA LEU A 29 5.76 -2.31 7.52
C LEU A 29 4.26 -2.45 7.76
N VAL A 30 3.65 -1.42 8.38
CA VAL A 30 2.24 -1.46 8.79
C VAL A 30 1.37 -0.46 8.00
N ASN A 31 1.96 0.62 7.48
CA ASN A 31 1.20 1.62 6.74
C ASN A 31 2.05 2.36 5.70
N VAL A 32 1.44 2.66 4.57
CA VAL A 32 1.96 3.55 3.53
C VAL A 32 0.86 4.55 3.20
N VAL A 33 1.17 5.84 3.21
CA VAL A 33 0.17 6.89 3.01
C VAL A 33 0.60 7.81 1.87
N PHE A 34 -0.25 7.96 0.87
CA PHE A 34 -0.03 8.87 -0.26
C PHE A 34 -0.18 10.33 0.15
N HIS A 35 0.51 11.21 -0.59
CA HIS A 35 0.35 12.67 -0.46
C HIS A 35 0.48 13.12 0.99
N ALA A 36 1.58 12.73 1.63
CA ALA A 36 1.81 12.83 3.07
C ALA A 36 2.18 14.25 3.51
N ARG A 37 1.30 15.22 3.23
CA ARG A 37 1.39 16.58 3.78
C ARG A 37 1.12 16.54 5.30
N PRO A 38 1.46 17.62 6.04
CA PRO A 38 1.33 17.61 7.51
C PRO A 38 -0.05 17.20 8.03
N ASP A 39 -1.14 17.70 7.42
CA ASP A 39 -2.51 17.36 7.81
C ASP A 39 -2.82 15.88 7.57
N VAL A 40 -2.40 15.33 6.44
CA VAL A 40 -2.56 13.91 6.09
C VAL A 40 -1.75 13.03 7.02
N ARG A 41 -0.50 13.42 7.33
CA ARG A 41 0.35 12.70 8.28
C ARG A 41 -0.27 12.62 9.66
N ASP A 42 -0.74 13.76 10.18
CA ASP A 42 -1.31 13.85 11.53
C ASP A 42 -2.54 12.92 11.64
N LYS A 43 -3.38 12.91 10.61
CA LYS A 43 -4.55 12.03 10.57
C LYS A 43 -4.15 10.56 10.54
N ALA A 44 -3.18 10.20 9.72
CA ALA A 44 -2.69 8.83 9.59
C ALA A 44 -2.06 8.33 10.90
N LEU A 45 -1.20 9.15 11.52
CA LEU A 45 -0.56 8.81 12.77
C LEU A 45 -1.57 8.71 13.91
N GLY A 46 -2.59 9.58 13.93
CA GLY A 46 -3.70 9.48 14.89
C GLY A 46 -4.47 8.19 14.76
N HIS A 47 -4.74 7.75 13.53
CA HIS A 47 -5.39 6.47 13.25
C HIS A 47 -4.56 5.28 13.74
N ILE A 48 -3.26 5.30 13.48
CA ILE A 48 -2.33 4.26 13.95
C ILE A 48 -2.34 4.18 15.48
N ARG A 49 -2.21 5.30 16.17
CA ARG A 49 -2.23 5.35 17.65
C ARG A 49 -3.53 4.78 18.21
N THR A 50 -4.66 5.14 17.62
CA THR A 50 -5.98 4.66 18.05
C THR A 50 -6.15 3.17 17.81
N ARG A 51 -5.79 2.70 16.62
CA ARG A 51 -6.02 1.31 16.20
C ARG A 51 -5.04 0.33 16.86
N LEU A 52 -3.80 0.73 17.04
CA LEU A 52 -2.76 -0.15 17.57
C LEU A 52 -2.46 0.09 19.06
N GLY A 53 -2.98 1.16 19.65
CA GLY A 53 -2.69 1.52 21.02
C GLY A 53 -1.20 1.78 21.26
N ALA A 54 -0.50 2.33 20.27
CA ALA A 54 0.95 2.48 20.29
C ALA A 54 1.37 3.93 20.07
N GLU A 55 2.49 4.31 20.66
CA GLU A 55 3.12 5.60 20.39
C GLU A 55 3.77 5.61 19.00
N THR A 56 3.84 6.78 18.38
CA THR A 56 4.46 6.97 17.07
C THR A 56 5.67 7.89 17.18
N VAL A 57 6.79 7.50 16.59
CA VAL A 57 8.05 8.25 16.65
C VAL A 57 8.61 8.42 15.25
N GLN A 58 8.95 9.65 14.89
CA GLN A 58 9.63 9.90 13.61
C GLN A 58 11.07 9.38 13.68
N ALA A 59 11.42 8.47 12.79
CA ALA A 59 12.71 7.78 12.84
C ALA A 59 13.23 7.47 11.43
N PRO A 60 13.55 8.51 10.62
CA PRO A 60 14.02 8.28 9.25
C PRO A 60 15.31 7.45 9.25
N GLY A 61 15.36 6.46 8.35
CA GLY A 61 16.53 5.58 8.22
C GLY A 61 16.72 4.59 9.35
N SER A 62 15.74 4.42 10.24
CA SER A 62 15.82 3.41 11.30
C SER A 62 15.90 2.00 10.72
N SER A 63 16.34 1.03 11.54
CA SER A 63 16.45 -0.36 11.09
C SER A 63 15.14 -0.95 10.59
N ARG A 64 13.98 -0.48 11.12
CA ARG A 64 12.65 -0.91 10.68
C ARG A 64 12.24 -0.29 9.34
N LEU A 65 12.73 0.90 9.03
CA LEU A 65 12.34 1.67 7.84
C LEU A 65 13.35 1.60 6.71
N ALA A 66 14.59 1.19 6.97
CA ALA A 66 15.67 1.19 5.98
C ALA A 66 15.33 0.35 4.74
N GLU A 67 14.87 -0.88 4.90
CA GLU A 67 14.48 -1.73 3.75
C GLU A 67 13.23 -1.24 3.05
N PRO A 68 12.14 -0.87 3.73
CA PRO A 68 11.00 -0.24 3.06
C PRO A 68 11.38 0.99 2.25
N GLU A 69 12.17 1.89 2.81
CA GLU A 69 12.62 3.09 2.09
C GLU A 69 13.45 2.71 0.86
N ARG A 70 14.40 1.79 0.99
CA ARG A 70 15.26 1.33 -0.09
C ARG A 70 14.46 0.66 -1.21
N GLN A 71 13.55 -0.24 -0.85
CA GLN A 71 12.77 -0.98 -1.86
C GLN A 71 11.78 -0.10 -2.58
N LEU A 72 11.13 0.86 -1.91
CA LEU A 72 10.27 1.82 -2.58
C LEU A 72 11.06 2.72 -3.54
N ALA A 73 12.22 3.19 -3.13
CA ALA A 73 13.08 3.97 -4.03
C ALA A 73 13.48 3.16 -5.27
N ALA A 74 13.85 1.89 -5.11
CA ALA A 74 14.19 1.00 -6.21
C ALA A 74 13.00 0.73 -7.13
N TYR A 75 11.80 0.55 -6.55
CA TYR A 75 10.56 0.39 -7.32
C TYR A 75 10.29 1.60 -8.20
N PHE A 76 10.32 2.81 -7.64
CA PHE A 76 10.07 4.02 -8.41
C PHE A 76 11.16 4.31 -9.46
N ALA A 77 12.37 3.85 -9.22
CA ALA A 77 13.46 3.93 -10.21
C ALA A 77 13.36 2.88 -11.32
N GLY A 78 12.38 1.97 -11.25
CA GLY A 78 12.19 0.90 -12.22
C GLY A 78 13.09 -0.31 -12.02
N GLY A 79 13.81 -0.39 -10.91
CA GLY A 79 14.76 -1.46 -10.62
C GLY A 79 14.21 -2.59 -9.75
N LEU A 80 13.01 -2.47 -9.21
CA LEU A 80 12.40 -3.48 -8.36
C LEU A 80 10.99 -3.79 -8.86
N ARG A 81 10.69 -5.06 -9.09
CA ARG A 81 9.36 -5.51 -9.56
C ARG A 81 8.57 -6.29 -8.52
N ALA A 82 9.21 -6.72 -7.45
CA ALA A 82 8.55 -7.43 -6.36
C ALA A 82 9.16 -6.98 -5.04
N PHE A 83 8.30 -6.72 -4.06
CA PHE A 83 8.73 -6.36 -2.72
C PHE A 83 9.01 -7.62 -1.90
N SER A 84 10.07 -7.58 -1.10
CA SER A 84 10.44 -8.66 -0.16
C SER A 84 10.51 -8.09 1.27
N LEU A 85 9.41 -7.48 1.70
CA LEU A 85 9.29 -6.81 2.99
C LEU A 85 8.43 -7.64 3.95
N ASP A 86 8.83 -7.66 5.22
CA ASP A 86 7.93 -8.12 6.27
C ASP A 86 6.79 -7.10 6.42
N LEU A 87 5.56 -7.58 6.42
CA LEU A 87 4.37 -6.75 6.52
C LEU A 87 3.64 -7.03 7.82
N ASP A 88 3.20 -5.97 8.47
CA ASP A 88 2.32 -6.05 9.63
C ASP A 88 0.88 -5.74 9.18
N TRP A 89 0.01 -6.72 9.25
CA TRP A 89 -1.37 -6.64 8.79
C TRP A 89 -2.35 -6.13 9.84
N SER A 90 -1.85 -5.58 10.94
CA SER A 90 -2.67 -5.19 12.11
C SER A 90 -3.71 -4.11 11.82
N LEU A 91 -3.53 -3.29 10.78
CA LEU A 91 -4.50 -2.25 10.40
C LEU A 91 -5.63 -2.78 9.51
N THR A 92 -5.63 -4.05 9.19
CA THR A 92 -6.70 -4.69 8.42
C THR A 92 -7.10 -6.01 9.07
N SER A 93 -8.28 -6.52 8.75
CA SER A 93 -8.80 -7.75 9.36
C SER A 93 -9.85 -8.41 8.46
N GLY A 94 -10.19 -9.66 8.75
CA GLY A 94 -11.27 -10.38 8.11
C GLY A 94 -11.12 -10.47 6.60
N PHE A 95 -12.23 -10.28 5.90
CA PHE A 95 -12.30 -10.35 4.43
C PHE A 95 -11.31 -9.39 3.76
N ASN A 96 -11.19 -8.17 4.25
CA ASN A 96 -10.27 -7.18 3.67
C ASN A 96 -8.83 -7.68 3.71
N ARG A 97 -8.40 -8.23 4.85
CA ARG A 97 -7.05 -8.80 4.98
C ARG A 97 -6.84 -9.98 4.03
N GLU A 98 -7.81 -10.86 3.92
CA GLU A 98 -7.74 -12.04 3.05
C GLU A 98 -7.57 -11.61 1.58
N VAL A 99 -8.38 -10.67 1.12
CA VAL A 99 -8.31 -10.14 -0.25
C VAL A 99 -6.97 -9.45 -0.51
N LEU A 100 -6.52 -8.63 0.42
CA LEU A 100 -5.25 -7.90 0.27
C LEU A 100 -4.05 -8.86 0.25
N ARG A 101 -4.08 -9.91 1.05
CA ARG A 101 -3.03 -10.94 1.01
C ARG A 101 -3.02 -11.71 -0.30
N GLU A 102 -4.19 -12.06 -0.83
CA GLU A 102 -4.30 -12.71 -2.15
C GLU A 102 -3.77 -11.79 -3.26
N LEU A 103 -4.11 -10.51 -3.21
CA LEU A 103 -3.62 -9.52 -4.15
C LEU A 103 -2.09 -9.43 -4.13
N ALA A 104 -1.50 -9.35 -2.94
CA ALA A 104 -0.06 -9.26 -2.79
C ALA A 104 0.67 -10.49 -3.31
N ALA A 105 0.09 -11.68 -3.12
CA ALA A 105 0.71 -12.95 -3.51
C ALA A 105 0.46 -13.32 -4.97
N GLY A 106 -0.69 -12.93 -5.53
CA GLY A 106 -1.20 -13.50 -6.78
C GLY A 106 -1.28 -12.58 -7.97
N VAL A 107 -1.00 -11.28 -7.84
CA VAL A 107 -1.10 -10.33 -8.95
C VAL A 107 0.26 -9.62 -9.16
N PRO A 108 1.09 -10.17 -10.05
CA PRO A 108 2.46 -9.68 -10.22
C PRO A 108 2.54 -8.35 -10.97
N TYR A 109 3.71 -7.75 -10.88
CA TYR A 109 4.10 -6.53 -11.59
C TYR A 109 3.77 -6.64 -13.10
N GLY A 110 3.23 -5.58 -13.66
CA GLY A 110 2.90 -5.51 -15.08
C GLY A 110 1.61 -6.21 -15.47
N THR A 111 0.83 -6.69 -14.49
CA THR A 111 -0.47 -7.34 -14.73
C THR A 111 -1.58 -6.61 -13.98
N VAL A 112 -2.81 -6.86 -14.36
CA VAL A 112 -4.01 -6.35 -13.70
C VAL A 112 -4.99 -7.49 -13.45
N VAL A 113 -5.93 -7.27 -12.52
CA VAL A 113 -6.99 -8.21 -12.18
C VAL A 113 -8.29 -7.42 -12.01
N GLY A 114 -9.41 -8.02 -12.37
CA GLY A 114 -10.72 -7.42 -12.13
C GLY A 114 -11.17 -7.61 -10.69
N TYR A 115 -12.05 -6.72 -10.20
CA TYR A 115 -12.64 -6.86 -8.86
C TYR A 115 -13.36 -8.19 -8.68
N GLY A 116 -14.13 -8.60 -9.68
CA GLY A 116 -14.85 -9.88 -9.66
C GLY A 116 -13.92 -11.09 -9.69
N ASP A 117 -12.84 -11.02 -10.47
CA ASP A 117 -11.84 -12.09 -10.54
C ASP A 117 -11.14 -12.28 -9.21
N LEU A 118 -10.77 -11.17 -8.57
CA LEU A 118 -10.12 -11.22 -7.25
C LEU A 118 -11.09 -11.76 -6.19
N ALA A 119 -12.37 -11.38 -6.27
CA ALA A 119 -13.42 -11.94 -5.41
C ALA A 119 -13.52 -13.47 -5.57
N GLY A 120 -13.47 -13.96 -6.80
CA GLY A 120 -13.47 -15.39 -7.09
C GLY A 120 -12.28 -16.13 -6.49
N ARG A 121 -11.10 -15.52 -6.53
CA ARG A 121 -9.86 -16.10 -5.96
C ARG A 121 -9.93 -16.33 -4.45
N VAL A 122 -10.71 -15.52 -3.74
CA VAL A 122 -10.91 -15.68 -2.30
C VAL A 122 -12.20 -16.45 -1.96
N GLY A 123 -12.79 -17.12 -2.95
CA GLY A 123 -13.97 -17.96 -2.75
C GLY A 123 -15.29 -17.21 -2.60
N GLN A 124 -15.34 -15.94 -3.01
CA GLN A 124 -16.51 -15.07 -2.88
C GLN A 124 -16.86 -14.42 -4.23
N PRO A 125 -17.23 -15.19 -5.27
CA PRO A 125 -17.33 -14.67 -6.64
C PRO A 125 -18.36 -13.54 -6.83
N GLY A 126 -19.32 -13.40 -5.93
CA GLY A 126 -20.30 -12.30 -5.95
C GLY A 126 -19.87 -11.05 -5.20
N ALA A 127 -18.67 -11.00 -4.63
CA ALA A 127 -18.25 -9.97 -3.69
C ALA A 127 -17.38 -8.85 -4.31
N ALA A 128 -17.58 -8.52 -5.60
CA ALA A 128 -16.79 -7.49 -6.28
C ALA A 128 -16.84 -6.12 -5.56
N GLN A 129 -18.01 -5.72 -5.05
CA GLN A 129 -18.13 -4.46 -4.28
C GLN A 129 -17.35 -4.50 -2.97
N ALA A 130 -17.37 -5.62 -2.26
CA ALA A 130 -16.61 -5.79 -1.03
C ALA A 130 -15.10 -5.77 -1.31
N VAL A 131 -14.66 -6.31 -2.45
CA VAL A 131 -13.27 -6.19 -2.91
C VAL A 131 -12.92 -4.73 -3.16
N GLY A 132 -13.80 -3.96 -3.80
CA GLY A 132 -13.61 -2.52 -3.99
C GLY A 132 -13.44 -1.77 -2.67
N ALA A 133 -14.25 -2.09 -1.66
CA ALA A 133 -14.11 -1.52 -0.33
C ALA A 133 -12.78 -1.90 0.33
N ALA A 134 -12.33 -3.15 0.15
CA ALA A 134 -11.02 -3.61 0.65
C ALA A 134 -9.87 -2.83 0.00
N MET A 135 -9.94 -2.57 -1.30
CA MET A 135 -8.95 -1.76 -2.00
C MET A 135 -8.91 -0.33 -1.45
N GLY A 136 -10.09 0.28 -1.22
CA GLY A 136 -10.18 1.64 -0.67
C GLY A 136 -9.68 1.77 0.76
N SER A 137 -9.62 0.68 1.51
CA SER A 137 -9.13 0.66 2.90
C SER A 137 -7.75 0.00 3.04
N ASN A 138 -7.06 -0.25 1.94
CA ASN A 138 -5.73 -0.86 1.96
C ASN A 138 -4.73 0.01 2.73
N PRO A 139 -4.17 -0.45 3.85
CA PRO A 139 -3.20 0.33 4.62
C PRO A 139 -1.78 0.30 4.04
N LEU A 140 -1.53 -0.53 3.03
CA LEU A 140 -0.20 -0.79 2.48
C LEU A 140 -0.16 -0.61 0.95
N PRO A 141 -0.71 0.49 0.39
CA PRO A 141 -0.73 0.66 -1.05
C PRO A 141 0.70 0.66 -1.63
N VAL A 142 0.83 0.40 -2.91
CA VAL A 142 2.06 0.15 -3.66
C VAL A 142 2.66 -1.21 -3.33
N VAL A 143 2.99 -1.48 -2.07
CA VAL A 143 3.53 -2.78 -1.62
C VAL A 143 2.48 -3.87 -1.76
N VAL A 144 1.25 -3.60 -1.33
CA VAL A 144 0.08 -4.42 -1.64
C VAL A 144 -0.64 -3.73 -2.81
N PRO A 145 -0.57 -4.27 -4.02
CA PRO A 145 -0.76 -3.49 -5.25
C PRO A 145 -2.22 -3.28 -5.64
N CYS A 146 -2.98 -2.54 -4.83
CA CYS A 146 -4.39 -2.24 -5.14
C CYS A 146 -4.56 -1.43 -6.44
N HIS A 147 -3.53 -0.78 -6.93
CA HIS A 147 -3.54 -0.11 -8.23
C HIS A 147 -3.69 -1.09 -9.41
N ARG A 148 -3.40 -2.39 -9.22
CA ARG A 148 -3.54 -3.43 -10.23
C ARG A 148 -4.96 -4.00 -10.33
N VAL A 149 -5.88 -3.54 -9.47
CA VAL A 149 -7.28 -3.98 -9.51
C VAL A 149 -8.09 -2.99 -10.33
N VAL A 150 -8.76 -3.47 -11.37
CA VAL A 150 -9.45 -2.65 -12.38
C VAL A 150 -10.88 -3.16 -12.58
N GLU A 151 -11.69 -2.34 -13.25
CA GLU A 151 -13.07 -2.72 -13.60
C GLU A 151 -13.09 -3.74 -14.74
N SER A 152 -14.14 -4.55 -14.80
CA SER A 152 -14.30 -5.62 -15.81
C SER A 152 -14.41 -5.09 -17.24
N ASP A 153 -14.84 -3.84 -17.42
CA ASP A 153 -14.94 -3.17 -18.73
C ASP A 153 -13.61 -2.55 -19.19
N GLY A 154 -12.54 -2.71 -18.42
CA GLY A 154 -11.24 -2.08 -18.67
C GLY A 154 -11.07 -0.70 -18.06
N GLY A 155 -12.08 -0.16 -17.38
CA GLY A 155 -11.97 1.10 -16.63
C GLY A 155 -11.05 0.95 -15.43
N LEU A 156 -10.40 2.06 -15.02
CA LEU A 156 -9.44 2.01 -13.93
C LEU A 156 -10.08 1.75 -12.57
N GLY A 157 -11.34 2.13 -12.39
CA GLY A 157 -12.00 2.09 -11.09
C GLY A 157 -11.52 3.20 -10.16
N GLY A 158 -11.98 3.17 -8.91
CA GLY A 158 -11.57 4.12 -7.89
C GLY A 158 -10.16 3.84 -7.36
N PHE A 159 -9.57 4.84 -6.71
CA PHE A 159 -8.27 4.69 -6.06
C PHE A 159 -8.11 5.74 -4.96
N GLY A 160 -7.72 5.31 -3.75
CA GLY A 160 -7.60 6.18 -2.59
C GLY A 160 -6.54 7.28 -2.74
N GLY A 161 -5.48 7.03 -3.49
CA GLY A 161 -4.44 8.01 -3.81
C GLY A 161 -4.78 8.92 -4.98
N GLY A 162 -5.97 8.78 -5.58
CA GLY A 162 -6.40 9.51 -6.77
C GLY A 162 -6.12 8.77 -8.07
N LEU A 163 -6.97 8.99 -9.09
CA LEU A 163 -6.84 8.31 -10.39
C LEU A 163 -5.51 8.63 -11.10
N GLU A 164 -5.01 9.85 -10.95
CA GLU A 164 -3.72 10.22 -11.53
C GLU A 164 -2.58 9.38 -10.93
N THR A 165 -2.58 9.18 -9.62
CA THR A 165 -1.60 8.32 -8.95
C THR A 165 -1.71 6.88 -9.44
N LYS A 166 -2.93 6.37 -9.60
CA LYS A 166 -3.15 5.03 -10.15
C LYS A 166 -2.58 4.90 -11.57
N ARG A 167 -2.85 5.88 -12.43
CA ARG A 167 -2.30 5.92 -13.79
C ARG A 167 -0.78 5.93 -13.78
N GLN A 168 -0.17 6.74 -12.92
CA GLN A 168 1.29 6.82 -12.80
C GLN A 168 1.90 5.48 -12.40
N LEU A 169 1.31 4.79 -11.44
CA LEU A 169 1.78 3.47 -11.00
C LEU A 169 1.63 2.42 -12.12
N LEU A 170 0.50 2.40 -12.81
CA LEU A 170 0.28 1.48 -13.92
C LEU A 170 1.19 1.78 -15.11
N ALA A 171 1.46 3.05 -15.39
CA ALA A 171 2.40 3.45 -16.44
C ALA A 171 3.83 3.05 -16.06
N LEU A 172 4.23 3.23 -14.82
CA LEU A 172 5.53 2.78 -14.32
C LEU A 172 5.71 1.27 -14.54
N GLU A 173 4.65 0.50 -14.30
CA GLU A 173 4.67 -0.96 -14.46
C GLU A 173 4.48 -1.42 -15.92
N GLY A 174 4.36 -0.51 -16.86
CA GLY A 174 4.23 -0.83 -18.27
C GLY A 174 2.84 -1.27 -18.71
N VAL A 175 1.82 -1.15 -17.86
CA VAL A 175 0.42 -1.50 -18.19
C VAL A 175 -0.22 -0.42 -19.05
N LEU A 176 0.08 0.85 -18.77
CA LEU A 176 -0.38 2.00 -19.54
C LEU A 176 0.80 2.67 -20.24
N PRO A 177 0.55 3.41 -21.35
CA PRO A 177 1.62 4.21 -21.97
C PRO A 177 2.16 5.25 -20.98
N GLN A 178 3.47 5.48 -21.04
CA GLN A 178 4.08 6.57 -20.29
C GLN A 178 3.56 7.92 -20.83
N PRO A 179 3.32 8.92 -19.96
CA PRO A 179 3.00 10.26 -20.41
C PRO A 179 4.13 10.80 -21.28
N LEU A 180 3.79 11.53 -22.34
CA LEU A 180 4.79 12.07 -23.26
C LEU A 180 5.54 13.29 -22.71
N PHE A 181 5.17 13.75 -21.53
CA PHE A 181 5.75 14.91 -20.85
C PHE A 181 5.48 14.90 -19.36
#